data_8e068a9d2e09e4457abd680b1030b76e
#
_entry.id   8e068a9d2e09e4457abd680b1030b76e
#
_cell.length_a   1.000
_cell.length_b   1.000
_cell.length_c   1.000
_cell.angle_alpha   90.00
_cell.angle_beta   90.00
_cell.angle_gamma   90.00
#
_symmetry.space_group_name_H-M   'P 1'
#
loop_
_entity.id
_entity.type
_entity.pdbx_description
1 polymer ?
#
loop_
_entity_poly.entity_id
_entity_poly.type
_entity_poly.pdbx_seq_one_letter_code
_entity_poly.pdbx_strand_id
1 'polypeptide(L)'
;MAVTITEQLTKLNQLRQQFAANLVTKGVAADATEKFNTLVPKVLEISGSESPTTTVLYDATHRDKVSLLYNGTIYSVADFIALHADFCSEKNSYALNYGTSIFGWDYSCYTCCTLPISVTASTQIAIRFLAGSTEVGILRLVQSDTGTAADILAKAQTEGSYIDLSLQWLYSADYITTLTPCEGVTAGTYYLVWVGRSNNSHPLIQSITIL
;
A
#
# COMPACT_ATOMS: atom_id res chain seq x y z
N MET A 1 -44.71 -18.29 0.65
CA MET A 1 -45.70 -17.22 0.33
C MET A 1 -45.05 -16.31 -0.72
N ALA A 2 -45.75 -16.01 -1.80
CA ALA A 2 -45.24 -15.06 -2.82
C ALA A 2 -45.41 -13.62 -2.28
N VAL A 3 -44.34 -12.84 -2.30
CA VAL A 3 -44.38 -11.42 -1.93
C VAL A 3 -45.20 -10.66 -2.97
N THR A 4 -46.18 -9.87 -2.54
CA THR A 4 -47.01 -9.10 -3.44
C THR A 4 -46.27 -7.94 -4.07
N ILE A 5 -46.70 -7.46 -5.24
CA ILE A 5 -46.14 -6.27 -5.92
C ILE A 5 -46.19 -5.04 -4.98
N THR A 6 -47.29 -4.88 -4.23
CA THR A 6 -47.46 -3.80 -3.26
C THR A 6 -46.43 -3.83 -2.15
N GLU A 7 -46.12 -5.00 -1.61
CA GLU A 7 -45.06 -5.17 -0.59
C GLU A 7 -43.67 -4.85 -1.14
N GLN A 8 -43.39 -5.26 -2.39
CA GLN A 8 -42.14 -4.94 -3.06
C GLN A 8 -41.96 -3.45 -3.31
N LEU A 9 -43.03 -2.76 -3.75
CA LEU A 9 -43.01 -1.30 -3.96
C LEU A 9 -42.83 -0.56 -2.63
N THR A 10 -43.47 -1.02 -1.56
CA THR A 10 -43.32 -0.45 -0.21
C THR A 10 -41.86 -0.57 0.25
N LYS A 11 -41.27 -1.76 0.11
CA LYS A 11 -39.88 -2.01 0.47
C LYS A 11 -38.91 -1.16 -0.36
N LEU A 12 -39.12 -1.05 -1.66
CA LEU A 12 -38.30 -0.20 -2.53
C LEU A 12 -38.37 1.28 -2.10
N ASN A 13 -39.55 1.76 -1.74
CA ASN A 13 -39.72 3.13 -1.26
C ASN A 13 -38.99 3.35 0.09
N GLN A 14 -39.03 2.39 1.00
CA GLN A 14 -38.27 2.43 2.27
C GLN A 14 -36.76 2.47 2.01
N LEU A 15 -36.25 1.64 1.11
CA LEU A 15 -34.83 1.65 0.72
C LEU A 15 -34.41 2.97 0.11
N ARG A 16 -35.25 3.59 -0.71
CA ARG A 16 -35.01 4.91 -1.30
C ARG A 16 -34.89 5.99 -0.22
N GLN A 17 -35.83 6.00 0.75
CA GLN A 17 -35.80 6.95 1.86
C GLN A 17 -34.56 6.76 2.74
N GLN A 18 -34.19 5.51 3.03
CA GLN A 18 -32.99 5.19 3.79
C GLN A 18 -31.73 5.63 3.06
N PHE A 19 -31.69 5.46 1.73
CA PHE A 19 -30.57 5.90 0.90
C PHE A 19 -30.41 7.42 0.94
N ALA A 20 -31.50 8.19 0.82
CA ALA A 20 -31.47 9.64 0.98
C ALA A 20 -30.98 10.07 2.37
N ALA A 21 -31.46 9.43 3.43
CA ALA A 21 -31.01 9.69 4.80
C ALA A 21 -29.51 9.41 4.98
N ASN A 22 -29.01 8.33 4.39
CA ASN A 22 -27.57 8.01 4.42
C ASN A 22 -26.73 9.08 3.69
N LEU A 23 -27.19 9.61 2.56
CA LEU A 23 -26.52 10.72 1.86
C LEU A 23 -26.44 11.96 2.74
N VAL A 24 -27.54 12.33 3.40
CA VAL A 24 -27.57 13.46 4.34
C VAL A 24 -26.60 13.27 5.50
N THR A 25 -26.53 12.05 6.06
CA THR A 25 -25.56 11.71 7.11
C THR A 25 -24.10 11.86 6.64
N LYS A 26 -23.87 11.71 5.33
CA LYS A 26 -22.55 11.91 4.69
C LYS A 26 -22.32 13.34 4.19
N GLY A 27 -23.19 14.30 4.57
CA GLY A 27 -23.04 15.71 4.23
C GLY A 27 -23.54 16.09 2.84
N VAL A 28 -24.20 15.19 2.12
CA VAL A 28 -24.78 15.46 0.81
C VAL A 28 -26.25 15.84 0.95
N ALA A 29 -26.64 16.95 0.35
CA ALA A 29 -28.06 17.40 0.35
C ALA A 29 -28.92 16.39 -0.44
N ALA A 30 -29.82 15.69 0.24
CA ALA A 30 -30.75 14.76 -0.36
C ALA A 30 -32.09 14.78 0.37
N ASP A 31 -33.18 14.56 -0.37
CA ASP A 31 -34.54 14.55 0.14
C ASP A 31 -35.16 13.14 -0.03
N ALA A 32 -35.93 12.71 0.98
CA ALA A 32 -36.60 11.41 1.00
C ALA A 32 -37.66 11.25 -0.12
N THR A 33 -38.06 12.32 -0.80
CA THR A 33 -39.00 12.30 -1.92
C THR A 33 -38.33 12.22 -3.29
N GLU A 34 -36.99 12.40 -3.34
CA GLU A 34 -36.25 12.34 -4.59
C GLU A 34 -36.26 10.91 -5.19
N LYS A 35 -36.22 10.85 -6.52
CA LYS A 35 -36.15 9.56 -7.25
C LYS A 35 -34.75 8.98 -7.21
N PHE A 36 -34.61 7.67 -7.38
CA PHE A 36 -33.31 6.98 -7.42
C PHE A 36 -32.37 7.55 -8.49
N ASN A 37 -32.88 7.90 -9.67
CA ASN A 37 -32.04 8.48 -10.73
C ASN A 37 -31.45 9.85 -10.36
N THR A 38 -32.02 10.55 -9.37
CA THR A 38 -31.47 11.79 -8.81
C THR A 38 -30.56 11.52 -7.61
N LEU A 39 -30.91 10.54 -6.77
CA LEU A 39 -30.16 10.21 -5.57
C LEU A 39 -28.84 9.48 -5.88
N VAL A 40 -28.85 8.56 -6.86
CA VAL A 40 -27.65 7.74 -7.15
C VAL A 40 -26.44 8.57 -7.58
N PRO A 41 -26.54 9.57 -8.47
CA PRO A 41 -25.42 10.44 -8.80
C PRO A 41 -24.84 11.22 -7.61
N LYS A 42 -25.66 11.53 -6.60
CA LYS A 42 -25.24 12.26 -5.39
C LYS A 42 -24.23 11.48 -4.53
N VAL A 43 -24.07 10.19 -4.75
CA VAL A 43 -22.98 9.41 -4.11
C VAL A 43 -21.62 10.01 -4.44
N LEU A 44 -21.46 10.56 -5.64
CA LEU A 44 -20.23 11.20 -6.08
C LEU A 44 -19.96 12.55 -5.39
N GLU A 45 -20.99 13.13 -4.75
CA GLU A 45 -20.90 14.40 -4.01
C GLU A 45 -20.51 14.18 -2.53
N ILE A 46 -20.42 12.93 -2.05
CA ILE A 46 -20.02 12.66 -0.68
C ILE A 46 -18.60 13.18 -0.48
N SER A 47 -18.46 14.26 0.28
CA SER A 47 -17.16 14.81 0.65
C SER A 47 -16.39 13.79 1.48
N GLY A 48 -15.29 13.30 0.97
CA GLY A 48 -14.54 12.18 1.56
C GLY A 48 -14.78 10.83 0.87
N SER A 49 -15.74 10.70 -0.07
CA SER A 49 -15.66 9.72 -1.12
C SER A 49 -14.81 10.29 -2.29
N GLU A 50 -13.68 10.87 -1.98
CA GLU A 50 -12.64 10.80 -2.97
C GLU A 50 -12.50 9.31 -3.27
N SER A 51 -12.71 8.91 -4.50
CA SER A 51 -12.18 7.65 -5.04
C SER A 51 -10.78 7.57 -4.47
N PRO A 52 -10.43 6.57 -3.66
CA PRO A 52 -9.16 6.59 -2.96
C PRO A 52 -8.13 7.00 -3.96
N THR A 53 -7.48 8.15 -3.70
CA THR A 53 -6.55 8.74 -4.67
C THR A 53 -5.44 7.73 -4.69
N THR A 54 -5.51 6.81 -5.66
CA THR A 54 -4.56 5.72 -5.82
C THR A 54 -3.21 6.37 -6.07
N THR A 55 -2.43 6.54 -5.02
CA THR A 55 -1.10 7.11 -5.15
C THR A 55 -0.13 5.97 -5.38
N VAL A 56 0.39 5.88 -6.60
CA VAL A 56 1.51 4.98 -6.87
C VAL A 56 2.71 5.53 -6.11
N LEU A 57 3.06 4.87 -5.01
CA LEU A 57 4.23 5.21 -4.22
C LEU A 57 5.49 4.70 -4.91
N TYR A 58 5.35 3.55 -5.56
CA TYR A 58 6.48 2.81 -6.10
C TYR A 58 6.15 2.09 -7.38
N ASP A 59 6.96 2.31 -8.38
CA ASP A 59 7.11 1.53 -9.60
C ASP A 59 8.54 1.71 -10.17
N ALA A 60 8.79 1.22 -11.38
CA ALA A 60 10.09 1.33 -12.03
C ALA A 60 10.56 2.78 -12.23
N THR A 61 9.67 3.76 -12.23
CA THR A 61 9.99 5.19 -12.44
C THR A 61 10.46 5.89 -11.17
N HIS A 62 10.28 5.27 -10.00
CA HIS A 62 10.60 5.85 -8.68
C HIS A 62 11.90 5.31 -8.06
N ARG A 63 12.79 4.70 -8.87
CA ARG A 63 14.05 4.12 -8.37
C ARG A 63 14.96 5.15 -7.70
N ASP A 64 14.92 6.40 -8.13
CA ASP A 64 15.67 7.51 -7.55
C ASP A 64 15.21 7.90 -6.14
N LYS A 65 14.03 7.44 -5.73
CA LYS A 65 13.46 7.64 -4.39
C LYS A 65 13.77 6.49 -3.42
N VAL A 66 14.54 5.49 -3.88
CA VAL A 66 14.89 4.30 -3.10
C VAL A 66 16.32 4.37 -2.62
N SER A 67 16.53 4.01 -1.38
CA SER A 67 17.85 3.82 -0.80
C SER A 67 17.90 2.53 0.01
N LEU A 68 19.06 1.88 -0.01
CA LEU A 68 19.31 0.63 0.70
C LEU A 68 20.38 0.85 1.77
N LEU A 69 20.14 0.31 2.96
CA LEU A 69 21.18 0.17 3.99
C LEU A 69 21.68 -1.27 3.99
N TYR A 70 22.94 -1.44 3.67
CA TYR A 70 23.61 -2.73 3.66
C TYR A 70 24.99 -2.61 4.30
N ASN A 71 25.29 -3.49 5.26
CA ASN A 71 26.56 -3.50 6.02
C ASN A 71 26.94 -2.10 6.56
N GLY A 72 25.98 -1.35 7.08
CA GLY A 72 26.20 -0.02 7.66
C GLY A 72 26.38 1.12 6.66
N THR A 73 26.30 0.84 5.36
CA THR A 73 26.45 1.84 4.29
C THR A 73 25.11 2.03 3.57
N ILE A 74 24.77 3.29 3.29
CA ILE A 74 23.57 3.64 2.54
C ILE A 74 23.95 3.82 1.06
N TYR A 75 23.24 3.11 0.20
CA TYR A 75 23.43 3.12 -1.25
C TYR A 75 22.16 3.62 -1.96
N SER A 76 22.34 4.33 -3.07
CA SER A 76 21.27 4.37 -4.08
C SER A 76 21.13 3.01 -4.74
N VAL A 77 19.99 2.75 -5.38
CA VAL A 77 19.80 1.50 -6.15
C VAL A 77 20.87 1.35 -7.23
N ALA A 78 21.23 2.43 -7.91
CA ALA A 78 22.22 2.42 -8.98
C ALA A 78 23.63 2.10 -8.46
N ASP A 79 24.04 2.73 -7.35
CA ASP A 79 25.35 2.50 -6.74
C ASP A 79 25.46 1.09 -6.19
N PHE A 80 24.37 0.58 -5.59
CA PHE A 80 24.34 -0.78 -5.07
C PHE A 80 24.52 -1.82 -6.18
N ILE A 81 23.81 -1.66 -7.30
CA ILE A 81 23.93 -2.54 -8.47
C ILE A 81 25.36 -2.47 -9.03
N ALA A 82 25.93 -1.27 -9.14
CA ALA A 82 27.27 -1.08 -9.69
C ALA A 82 28.37 -1.75 -8.84
N LEU A 83 28.25 -1.66 -7.50
CA LEU A 83 29.21 -2.24 -6.56
C LEU A 83 29.07 -3.75 -6.37
N HIS A 84 27.88 -4.26 -6.58
CA HIS A 84 27.54 -5.66 -6.35
C HIS A 84 27.07 -6.37 -7.63
N ALA A 85 27.62 -5.96 -8.78
CA ALA A 85 27.24 -6.48 -10.10
C ALA A 85 27.36 -8.02 -10.18
N ASP A 86 28.45 -8.60 -9.66
CA ASP A 86 28.68 -10.05 -9.63
C ASP A 86 27.63 -10.77 -8.78
N PHE A 87 27.21 -10.14 -7.72
CA PHE A 87 26.21 -10.63 -6.79
C PHE A 87 24.81 -10.47 -7.34
N CYS A 88 24.53 -9.37 -8.03
CA CYS A 88 23.29 -9.12 -8.72
C CYS A 88 23.14 -10.02 -9.96
N SER A 89 24.23 -10.57 -10.52
CA SER A 89 24.21 -11.34 -11.76
C SER A 89 24.02 -12.84 -11.59
N GLU A 90 24.48 -13.44 -10.49
CA GLU A 90 24.63 -14.90 -10.46
C GLU A 90 23.60 -15.70 -9.66
N LYS A 91 23.03 -15.19 -8.60
CA LYS A 91 22.13 -15.98 -7.76
C LYS A 91 20.80 -15.35 -7.36
N ASN A 92 20.75 -14.05 -7.25
CA ASN A 92 19.60 -13.34 -6.67
C ASN A 92 19.28 -12.05 -7.42
N SER A 93 19.59 -12.03 -8.66
CA SER A 93 19.34 -10.92 -9.59
C SER A 93 17.86 -10.59 -9.81
N TYR A 94 17.01 -11.33 -9.13
CA TYR A 94 15.58 -11.26 -9.39
C TYR A 94 14.99 -9.86 -9.17
N ALA A 95 15.42 -9.15 -8.15
CA ALA A 95 14.79 -7.89 -7.81
C ALA A 95 15.29 -6.67 -8.57
N LEU A 96 16.60 -6.56 -8.74
CA LEU A 96 17.21 -5.34 -9.26
C LEU A 96 17.46 -5.37 -10.77
N ASN A 97 17.62 -6.56 -11.35
CA ASN A 97 17.91 -6.72 -12.79
C ASN A 97 16.67 -6.89 -13.69
N TYR A 98 15.53 -7.30 -13.16
CA TYR A 98 14.31 -7.32 -13.94
C TYR A 98 13.74 -5.91 -14.03
N GLY A 99 14.14 -5.14 -14.98
CA GLY A 99 13.80 -3.77 -15.35
C GLY A 99 12.64 -3.03 -14.69
N THR A 100 11.70 -3.74 -14.08
CA THR A 100 10.49 -3.24 -13.45
C THR A 100 10.42 -3.52 -11.94
N SER A 101 11.23 -4.42 -11.36
CA SER A 101 11.16 -4.74 -9.93
C SER A 101 12.09 -3.83 -9.12
N ILE A 102 11.59 -3.37 -7.96
CA ILE A 102 12.24 -2.31 -7.17
C ILE A 102 12.82 -2.88 -5.87
N PHE A 103 12.24 -3.97 -5.38
CA PHE A 103 12.60 -4.61 -4.12
C PHE A 103 12.67 -6.13 -4.26
N GLY A 104 13.33 -6.74 -3.37
CA GLY A 104 13.49 -8.17 -3.23
C GLY A 104 14.97 -8.47 -3.05
N TRP A 105 15.37 -8.75 -1.85
CA TRP A 105 16.75 -8.93 -1.51
C TRP A 105 16.94 -10.05 -0.49
N ASP A 106 17.95 -10.88 -0.74
CA ASP A 106 18.29 -12.05 0.05
C ASP A 106 18.97 -11.76 1.38
N TYR A 107 19.31 -10.54 1.65
CA TYR A 107 20.18 -10.17 2.76
C TYR A 107 19.46 -9.28 3.77
N SER A 108 19.98 -9.30 4.99
CA SER A 108 19.58 -8.40 6.07
C SER A 108 19.85 -6.96 5.67
N CYS A 109 19.02 -6.43 4.79
CA CYS A 109 19.07 -5.04 4.36
C CYS A 109 17.75 -4.34 4.68
N TYR A 110 17.83 -3.05 4.85
CA TYR A 110 16.70 -2.17 4.96
C TYR A 110 16.60 -1.37 3.67
N THR A 111 15.47 -1.38 3.05
CA THR A 111 15.23 -0.57 1.84
C THR A 111 14.14 0.42 2.11
N CYS A 112 14.43 1.71 2.01
CA CYS A 112 13.47 2.77 2.27
C CYS A 112 13.03 3.49 1.01
N CYS A 113 11.82 4.05 1.08
CA CYS A 113 11.31 5.07 0.18
C CYS A 113 11.37 6.44 0.82
N THR A 114 11.89 7.41 0.10
CA THR A 114 11.92 8.80 0.54
C THR A 114 10.67 9.59 0.15
N LEU A 115 9.68 8.95 -0.49
CA LEU A 115 8.37 9.56 -0.72
C LEU A 115 7.50 9.36 0.53
N PRO A 116 6.95 10.43 1.11
CA PRO A 116 6.05 10.33 2.25
C PRO A 116 4.68 9.80 1.83
N ILE A 117 4.04 9.11 2.75
CA ILE A 117 2.64 8.68 2.63
C ILE A 117 1.82 9.24 3.78
N SER A 118 0.59 9.63 3.48
CA SER A 118 -0.40 9.95 4.52
C SER A 118 -1.15 8.68 4.89
N VAL A 119 -1.06 8.29 6.15
CA VAL A 119 -1.74 7.09 6.68
C VAL A 119 -2.90 7.51 7.56
N THR A 120 -4.02 6.84 7.38
CA THR A 120 -5.22 6.90 8.24
C THR A 120 -5.62 5.48 8.61
N ALA A 121 -6.59 5.32 9.49
CA ALA A 121 -7.12 4.00 9.86
C ALA A 121 -7.77 3.24 8.68
N SER A 122 -8.17 3.95 7.62
CA SER A 122 -8.76 3.36 6.40
C SER A 122 -7.74 3.12 5.29
N THR A 123 -6.49 3.54 5.47
CA THR A 123 -5.44 3.36 4.46
C THR A 123 -5.11 1.89 4.26
N GLN A 124 -4.99 1.50 3.01
CA GLN A 124 -4.51 0.18 2.61
C GLN A 124 -3.27 0.32 1.73
N ILE A 125 -2.31 -0.55 1.91
CA ILE A 125 -1.11 -0.62 1.08
C ILE A 125 -1.25 -1.81 0.15
N ALA A 126 -1.40 -1.56 -1.13
CA ALA A 126 -1.45 -2.57 -2.18
C ALA A 126 -0.03 -2.82 -2.70
N ILE A 127 0.44 -4.06 -2.58
CA ILE A 127 1.77 -4.46 -3.04
C ILE A 127 1.61 -5.49 -4.15
N ARG A 128 2.10 -5.16 -5.33
CA ARG A 128 2.15 -6.07 -6.47
C ARG A 128 3.52 -6.74 -6.52
N PHE A 129 3.55 -8.05 -6.41
CA PHE A 129 4.78 -8.82 -6.29
C PHE A 129 4.69 -10.19 -6.95
N LEU A 130 5.87 -10.77 -7.18
CA LEU A 130 6.09 -12.17 -7.52
C LEU A 130 6.92 -12.80 -6.40
N ALA A 131 6.53 -13.94 -5.87
CA ALA A 131 7.26 -14.63 -4.82
C ALA A 131 7.47 -16.11 -5.15
N GLY A 132 8.69 -16.58 -4.95
CA GLY A 132 9.07 -17.99 -5.16
C GLY A 132 8.67 -18.92 -4.02
N SER A 133 8.22 -18.39 -2.89
CA SER A 133 7.78 -19.16 -1.72
C SER A 133 6.70 -18.41 -0.94
N THR A 134 6.01 -19.12 -0.04
CA THR A 134 5.04 -18.51 0.88
C THR A 134 5.75 -18.16 2.18
N GLU A 135 5.85 -16.88 2.50
CA GLU A 135 6.52 -16.38 3.72
C GLU A 135 5.86 -15.11 4.26
N VAL A 136 6.33 -14.71 5.44
CA VAL A 136 5.92 -13.45 6.07
C VAL A 136 7.05 -12.43 5.91
N GLY A 137 6.77 -11.35 5.18
CA GLY A 137 7.63 -10.19 5.09
C GLY A 137 7.29 -9.12 6.13
N ILE A 138 8.17 -8.17 6.32
CA ILE A 138 7.94 -7.03 7.19
C ILE A 138 8.06 -5.75 6.37
N LEU A 139 7.01 -4.94 6.43
CA LEU A 139 7.00 -3.58 5.97
C LEU A 139 6.90 -2.66 7.18
N ARG A 140 7.83 -1.72 7.34
CA ARG A 140 7.83 -0.75 8.43
C ARG A 140 7.28 0.58 7.99
N LEU A 141 6.42 1.15 8.81
CA LEU A 141 6.03 2.55 8.74
C LEU A 141 6.90 3.35 9.71
N VAL A 142 7.62 4.33 9.18
CA VAL A 142 8.56 5.16 9.93
C VAL A 142 8.15 6.62 9.83
N GLN A 143 8.10 7.32 10.95
CA GLN A 143 8.00 8.78 10.95
C GLN A 143 9.41 9.38 10.92
N SER A 144 9.65 10.30 10.00
CA SER A 144 10.93 10.98 9.83
C SER A 144 10.72 12.49 9.86
N ASP A 145 11.58 13.20 10.57
CA ASP A 145 11.53 14.66 10.68
C ASP A 145 12.13 15.35 9.44
N THR A 146 13.06 14.67 8.79
CA THR A 146 13.81 15.21 7.65
C THR A 146 13.41 14.62 6.31
N GLY A 147 12.79 13.44 6.28
CA GLY A 147 12.48 12.70 5.07
C GLY A 147 13.71 12.18 4.31
N THR A 148 14.90 12.29 4.88
CA THR A 148 16.13 11.78 4.27
C THR A 148 16.25 10.27 4.47
N ALA A 149 16.89 9.57 3.51
CA ALA A 149 17.14 8.15 3.63
C ALA A 149 17.91 7.80 4.92
N ALA A 150 18.86 8.63 5.33
CA ALA A 150 19.65 8.41 6.53
C ALA A 150 18.78 8.42 7.80
N ASP A 151 17.89 9.40 7.95
CA ASP A 151 17.00 9.51 9.11
C ASP A 151 15.95 8.37 9.11
N ILE A 152 15.34 8.11 7.96
CA ILE A 152 14.36 7.04 7.81
C ILE A 152 14.97 5.67 8.19
N LEU A 153 16.16 5.36 7.66
CA LEU A 153 16.83 4.08 7.90
C LEU A 153 17.37 3.94 9.32
N ALA A 154 17.81 5.04 9.95
CA ALA A 154 18.21 5.05 11.35
C ALA A 154 17.00 4.76 12.26
N LYS A 155 15.88 5.44 12.03
CA LYS A 155 14.63 5.22 12.78
C LYS A 155 14.05 3.83 12.55
N ALA A 156 14.18 3.28 11.34
CA ALA A 156 13.73 1.93 11.04
C ALA A 156 14.47 0.83 11.83
N GLN A 157 15.63 1.12 12.39
CA GLN A 157 16.43 0.21 13.20
C GLN A 157 16.26 0.47 14.71
N THR A 158 15.63 1.57 15.09
CA THR A 158 15.46 1.98 16.49
C THR A 158 14.10 1.48 16.99
N GLU A 159 14.10 0.60 17.97
CA GLU A 159 12.86 0.09 18.58
C GLU A 159 11.99 1.22 19.10
N GLY A 160 10.69 1.14 18.86
CA GLY A 160 9.71 2.16 19.21
C GLY A 160 9.61 3.35 18.23
N SER A 161 10.48 3.41 17.21
CA SER A 161 10.46 4.47 16.19
C SER A 161 9.77 4.05 14.87
N TYR A 162 9.19 2.86 14.83
CA TYR A 162 8.51 2.31 13.66
C TYR A 162 7.32 1.45 14.06
N ILE A 163 6.45 1.21 13.09
CA ILE A 163 5.32 0.29 13.19
C ILE A 163 5.51 -0.80 12.14
N ASP A 164 5.56 -2.05 12.58
CA ASP A 164 5.67 -3.19 11.67
C ASP A 164 4.29 -3.61 11.14
N LEU A 165 4.19 -3.68 9.82
CA LEU A 165 3.07 -4.28 9.11
C LEU A 165 3.49 -5.67 8.62
N SER A 166 2.80 -6.70 9.06
CA SER A 166 3.02 -8.06 8.58
C SER A 166 2.45 -8.25 7.19
N LEU A 167 3.29 -8.70 6.26
CA LEU A 167 2.90 -9.04 4.90
C LEU A 167 3.02 -10.54 4.70
N GLN A 168 1.97 -11.17 4.22
CA GLN A 168 2.05 -12.56 3.81
C GLN A 168 2.32 -12.65 2.31
N TRP A 169 3.46 -13.23 1.95
CA TRP A 169 3.79 -13.59 0.59
C TRP A 169 3.16 -14.93 0.25
N LEU A 170 2.48 -15.01 -0.87
CA LEU A 170 1.97 -16.27 -1.40
C LEU A 170 2.81 -16.65 -2.61
N TYR A 171 3.20 -17.92 -2.69
CA TYR A 171 3.83 -18.44 -3.89
C TYR A 171 2.94 -18.17 -5.12
N SER A 172 3.50 -17.58 -6.14
CA SER A 172 2.82 -17.37 -7.41
C SER A 172 3.82 -17.41 -8.56
N ALA A 173 3.42 -18.04 -9.67
CA ALA A 173 4.17 -18.00 -10.92
C ALA A 173 4.00 -16.65 -11.65
N ASP A 174 2.97 -15.87 -11.30
CA ASP A 174 2.67 -14.57 -11.86
C ASP A 174 2.64 -13.49 -10.79
N TYR A 175 2.73 -12.22 -11.21
CA TYR A 175 2.58 -11.09 -10.29
C TYR A 175 1.17 -11.03 -9.72
N ILE A 176 1.07 -11.11 -8.41
CA ILE A 176 -0.17 -10.95 -7.64
C ILE A 176 -0.14 -9.66 -6.83
N THR A 177 -1.31 -9.19 -6.41
CA THR A 177 -1.44 -8.04 -5.52
C THR A 177 -2.00 -8.49 -4.19
N THR A 178 -1.34 -8.09 -3.09
CA THR A 178 -1.87 -8.21 -1.73
C THR A 178 -2.21 -6.85 -1.17
N LEU A 179 -3.19 -6.81 -0.27
CA LEU A 179 -3.60 -5.61 0.45
C LEU A 179 -3.21 -5.75 1.92
N THR A 180 -2.53 -4.75 2.44
CA THR A 180 -2.17 -4.67 3.85
C THR A 180 -2.87 -3.47 4.46
N PRO A 181 -3.83 -3.68 5.39
CA PRO A 181 -4.50 -2.59 6.07
C PRO A 181 -3.57 -1.93 7.09
N CYS A 182 -3.73 -0.62 7.27
CA CYS A 182 -3.05 0.15 8.31
C CYS A 182 -3.91 0.28 9.59
N GLU A 183 -4.67 -0.76 9.92
CA GLU A 183 -5.51 -0.78 11.12
C GLU A 183 -4.67 -0.58 12.39
N GLY A 184 -5.17 0.29 13.28
CA GLY A 184 -4.47 0.61 14.54
C GLY A 184 -3.26 1.54 14.40
N VAL A 185 -2.90 1.94 13.18
CA VAL A 185 -1.86 2.94 12.95
C VAL A 185 -2.43 4.33 13.24
N THR A 186 -1.71 5.13 14.02
CA THR A 186 -2.08 6.54 14.26
C THR A 186 -2.02 7.32 12.96
N ALA A 187 -3.02 8.15 12.70
CA ALA A 187 -3.03 9.00 11.50
C ALA A 187 -1.81 9.93 11.48
N GLY A 188 -1.14 10.00 10.32
CA GLY A 188 0.07 10.80 10.20
C GLY A 188 0.81 10.58 8.88
N THR A 189 1.95 11.24 8.77
CA THR A 189 2.86 11.09 7.63
C THR A 189 3.95 10.07 7.97
N TYR A 190 4.13 9.10 7.10
CA TYR A 190 5.08 8.01 7.26
C TYR A 190 5.91 7.81 6.00
N TYR A 191 7.00 7.06 6.16
CA TYR A 191 7.84 6.54 5.10
C TYR A 191 7.86 5.03 5.16
N LEU A 192 7.88 4.36 4.02
CA LEU A 192 7.92 2.91 3.94
C LEU A 192 9.36 2.41 3.97
N VAL A 193 9.60 1.41 4.80
CA VAL A 193 10.85 0.67 4.84
C VAL A 193 10.57 -0.81 4.71
N TRP A 194 11.17 -1.43 3.71
CA TRP A 194 11.19 -2.88 3.55
C TRP A 194 12.34 -3.47 4.36
N VAL A 195 12.05 -4.51 5.15
CA VAL A 195 13.06 -5.23 5.92
C VAL A 195 13.32 -6.56 5.23
N GLY A 196 14.46 -6.69 4.59
CA GLY A 196 14.94 -7.94 4.01
C GLY A 196 15.34 -8.94 5.10
N ARG A 197 15.05 -10.20 4.89
CA ARG A 197 15.50 -11.31 5.74
C ARG A 197 16.40 -12.24 4.93
N SER A 198 17.34 -12.87 5.60
CA SER A 198 18.37 -13.75 5.01
C SER A 198 17.87 -15.12 4.54
N ASN A 199 16.58 -15.31 4.38
CA ASN A 199 15.98 -16.57 3.98
C ASN A 199 15.67 -16.57 2.49
N ASN A 200 15.79 -17.72 1.84
CA ASN A 200 15.72 -17.94 0.38
C ASN A 200 14.42 -17.52 -0.33
N SER A 201 13.60 -16.67 0.24
CA SER A 201 12.35 -16.22 -0.33
C SER A 201 12.41 -14.73 -0.63
N HIS A 202 12.45 -14.40 -1.89
CA HIS A 202 12.59 -13.03 -2.36
C HIS A 202 11.35 -12.65 -3.15
N PRO A 203 10.46 -11.83 -2.57
CA PRO A 203 9.44 -11.24 -3.39
C PRO A 203 10.06 -10.21 -4.33
N LEU A 204 9.71 -10.33 -5.61
CA LEU A 204 9.99 -9.29 -6.60
C LEU A 204 8.87 -8.27 -6.55
N ILE A 205 9.07 -7.16 -5.88
CA ILE A 205 8.04 -6.12 -5.80
C ILE A 205 8.06 -5.29 -7.07
N GLN A 206 6.96 -5.31 -7.80
CA GLN A 206 6.77 -4.53 -9.02
C GLN A 206 6.26 -3.12 -8.73
N SER A 207 5.31 -2.99 -7.80
CA SER A 207 4.76 -1.69 -7.41
C SER A 207 4.18 -1.73 -6.00
N ILE A 208 4.16 -0.54 -5.37
CA ILE A 208 3.46 -0.27 -4.12
C ILE A 208 2.51 0.90 -4.36
N THR A 209 1.26 0.72 -3.98
CA THR A 209 0.20 1.71 -4.18
C THR A 209 -0.52 1.95 -2.86
N ILE A 210 -0.82 3.19 -2.55
CA ILE A 210 -1.60 3.59 -1.37
C ILE A 210 -3.05 3.78 -1.82
N LEU A 211 -3.98 3.13 -1.12
CA LEU A 211 -5.41 3.13 -1.36
C LEU A 211 -6.17 3.75 -0.19
#